data_0f05c29de0e75aa9537d21cac8ca9435
#
_entry.id   0f05c29de0e75aa9537d21cac8ca9435
#
_cell.length_a   1.000
_cell.length_b   1.000
_cell.length_c   1.000
_cell.angle_alpha   90.00
_cell.angle_beta   90.00
_cell.angle_gamma   90.00
#
_symmetry.space_group_name_H-M   'P 1'
#
loop_
_entity.id
_entity.type
_entity.pdbx_description
1 polymer ?
#
loop_
_entity_poly.entity_id
_entity_poly.type
_entity_poly.pdbx_seq_one_letter_code
_entity_poly.pdbx_strand_id
1 'polypeptide(L)'
;MKLLIASILDLTGAFAQAADKPQPANDLKSISALDVTRYMGTWYEIAKFPAWFQKKCVADTRAEYTLQPDGRVQVINRCRQDSGEMKEALGSGRQIGNAASSKLEVRFVPAWLAFLPAVWGDYWVIDLDPACQLVAVSEPKREYLWILSRSAKVDPAAYDALLARLSSQGFDLQRLEKTPQQD
;
A
#
# COMPACT_ATOMS: atom_id res chain seq x y z
N MET A 1 -29.73 11.96 68.84
CA MET A 1 -28.48 12.12 68.14
C MET A 1 -28.37 10.95 67.16
N LYS A 2 -28.81 11.18 65.88
CA LYS A 2 -28.89 10.15 64.84
C LYS A 2 -27.72 10.40 63.86
N LEU A 3 -26.78 9.43 63.80
CA LEU A 3 -25.72 9.42 62.80
C LEU A 3 -26.30 8.93 61.47
N LEU A 4 -26.17 9.73 60.45
CA LEU A 4 -26.40 9.34 59.03
C LEU A 4 -25.06 8.87 58.45
N ILE A 5 -25.00 7.59 58.07
CA ILE A 5 -23.88 6.99 57.32
C ILE A 5 -24.23 7.18 55.83
N ALA A 6 -23.44 8.01 55.15
CA ALA A 6 -23.47 8.18 53.71
C ALA A 6 -22.64 7.07 53.05
N SER A 7 -23.33 6.20 52.26
CA SER A 7 -22.66 5.22 51.40
C SER A 7 -22.16 5.89 50.14
N ILE A 8 -20.83 5.87 49.95
CA ILE A 8 -20.20 6.29 48.67
C ILE A 8 -20.20 5.07 47.74
N LEU A 9 -20.97 5.15 46.65
CA LEU A 9 -20.86 4.18 45.55
C LEU A 9 -19.62 4.51 44.71
N ASP A 10 -18.61 3.63 44.76
CA ASP A 10 -17.51 3.64 43.85
C ASP A 10 -17.96 3.14 42.47
N LEU A 11 -18.06 4.05 41.51
CA LEU A 11 -18.20 3.74 40.10
C LEU A 11 -16.81 3.48 39.50
N THR A 12 -16.31 2.24 39.60
CA THR A 12 -15.14 1.83 38.84
C THR A 12 -15.53 1.59 37.38
N GLY A 13 -15.39 2.64 36.56
CA GLY A 13 -15.52 2.55 35.11
C GLY A 13 -14.38 1.70 34.55
N ALA A 14 -14.70 0.50 34.08
CA ALA A 14 -13.78 -0.32 33.32
C ALA A 14 -13.58 0.33 31.94
N PHE A 15 -12.48 1.05 31.75
CA PHE A 15 -12.01 1.43 30.43
C PHE A 15 -11.55 0.16 29.72
N ALA A 16 -12.33 -0.31 28.74
CA ALA A 16 -11.90 -1.33 27.80
C ALA A 16 -10.74 -0.74 26.97
N GLN A 17 -9.51 -1.11 27.33
CA GLN A 17 -8.37 -0.87 26.47
C GLN A 17 -8.57 -1.66 25.18
N ALA A 18 -8.69 -0.93 24.06
CA ALA A 18 -8.59 -1.54 22.75
C ALA A 18 -7.24 -2.27 22.69
N ALA A 19 -7.28 -3.59 22.52
CA ALA A 19 -6.08 -4.39 22.39
C ALA A 19 -5.31 -3.89 21.17
N ASP A 20 -4.15 -3.31 21.43
CA ASP A 20 -3.18 -2.92 20.40
C ASP A 20 -2.79 -4.19 19.64
N LYS A 21 -3.05 -4.21 18.33
CA LYS A 21 -2.68 -5.38 17.50
C LYS A 21 -1.17 -5.57 17.60
N PRO A 22 -0.68 -6.81 17.82
CA PRO A 22 0.74 -7.05 17.91
C PRO A 22 1.43 -6.56 16.63
N GLN A 23 2.24 -5.52 16.74
CA GLN A 23 3.08 -5.08 15.64
C GLN A 23 4.15 -6.16 15.44
N PRO A 24 4.39 -6.62 14.20
CA PRO A 24 5.40 -7.65 13.97
C PRO A 24 6.74 -7.17 14.48
N ALA A 25 7.45 -8.05 15.19
CA ALA A 25 8.70 -7.74 15.91
C ALA A 25 9.88 -7.35 14.99
N ASN A 26 9.72 -7.47 13.66
CA ASN A 26 10.76 -7.17 12.68
C ASN A 26 10.37 -5.98 11.79
N ASP A 27 11.31 -5.07 11.56
CA ASP A 27 11.18 -4.01 10.57
C ASP A 27 10.90 -4.59 9.18
N LEU A 28 9.95 -4.00 8.46
CA LEU A 28 9.69 -4.36 7.07
C LEU A 28 10.93 -4.08 6.23
N LYS A 29 11.33 -5.06 5.43
CA LYS A 29 12.46 -4.92 4.51
C LYS A 29 11.93 -4.81 3.08
N SER A 30 12.47 -3.83 2.34
CA SER A 30 12.32 -3.79 0.90
C SER A 30 13.32 -4.76 0.23
N ILE A 31 13.13 -5.10 -1.03
CA ILE A 31 14.12 -5.88 -1.80
C ILE A 31 15.47 -5.17 -1.83
N SER A 32 16.55 -5.90 -2.06
CA SER A 32 17.91 -5.37 -1.97
C SER A 32 18.24 -4.31 -3.03
N ALA A 33 17.66 -4.43 -4.22
CA ALA A 33 17.85 -3.50 -5.31
C ALA A 33 16.66 -3.52 -6.28
N LEU A 34 16.36 -2.38 -6.89
CA LEU A 34 15.34 -2.21 -7.92
C LEU A 34 15.97 -1.62 -9.18
N ASP A 35 15.86 -2.33 -10.29
CA ASP A 35 16.06 -1.76 -11.62
C ASP A 35 14.82 -0.94 -11.98
N VAL A 36 14.91 0.38 -11.74
CA VAL A 36 13.78 1.28 -11.96
C VAL A 36 13.38 1.32 -13.44
N THR A 37 14.33 1.19 -14.36
CA THR A 37 14.02 1.20 -15.80
C THR A 37 13.17 0.00 -16.20
N ARG A 38 13.53 -1.18 -15.71
CA ARG A 38 12.77 -2.41 -15.94
C ARG A 38 11.42 -2.40 -15.23
N TYR A 39 11.30 -1.64 -14.13
CA TYR A 39 10.08 -1.51 -13.36
C TYR A 39 9.03 -0.61 -14.03
N MET A 40 9.41 0.25 -14.98
CA MET A 40 8.51 1.14 -15.70
C MET A 40 7.45 0.38 -16.51
N GLY A 41 6.45 1.10 -17.00
CA GLY A 41 5.32 0.59 -17.79
C GLY A 41 4.08 0.33 -16.94
N THR A 42 3.18 -0.52 -17.44
CA THR A 42 1.86 -0.79 -16.83
C THR A 42 1.93 -1.91 -15.80
N TRP A 43 1.20 -1.70 -14.70
CA TRP A 43 0.98 -2.65 -13.63
C TRP A 43 -0.51 -2.68 -13.28
N TYR A 44 -1.12 -3.86 -13.32
CA TYR A 44 -2.51 -4.10 -12.91
C TYR A 44 -2.55 -4.43 -11.41
N GLU A 45 -3.42 -3.77 -10.67
CA GLU A 45 -3.67 -4.09 -9.26
C GLU A 45 -4.48 -5.38 -9.18
N ILE A 46 -3.90 -6.43 -8.64
CA ILE A 46 -4.55 -7.75 -8.48
C ILE A 46 -5.26 -7.84 -7.12
N ALA A 47 -4.63 -7.28 -6.10
CA ALA A 47 -5.20 -7.22 -4.76
C ALA A 47 -4.56 -6.08 -3.96
N LYS A 48 -5.26 -5.63 -2.93
CA LYS A 48 -4.79 -4.56 -2.03
C LYS A 48 -5.34 -4.71 -0.64
N PHE A 49 -4.72 -4.04 0.32
CA PHE A 49 -5.42 -3.69 1.56
C PHE A 49 -6.35 -2.50 1.33
N PRO A 50 -7.52 -2.43 2.01
CA PRO A 50 -8.42 -1.30 1.92
C PRO A 50 -7.71 0.03 2.20
N ALA A 51 -7.83 0.98 1.28
CA ALA A 51 -7.27 2.32 1.40
C ALA A 51 -8.37 3.38 1.25
N TRP A 52 -8.40 4.35 2.17
CA TRP A 52 -9.44 5.38 2.18
C TRP A 52 -9.50 6.20 0.89
N PHE A 53 -8.34 6.43 0.26
CA PHE A 53 -8.22 7.21 -0.98
C PHE A 53 -8.63 6.41 -2.23
N GLN A 54 -8.76 5.06 -2.13
CA GLN A 54 -9.21 4.18 -3.20
C GLN A 54 -10.65 3.68 -3.02
N LYS A 55 -11.41 4.15 -2.03
CA LYS A 55 -12.77 3.66 -1.70
C LYS A 55 -13.74 3.67 -2.87
N LYS A 56 -13.57 4.58 -3.85
CA LYS A 56 -14.41 4.68 -5.03
C LYS A 56 -13.94 3.82 -6.21
N CYS A 57 -12.75 3.20 -6.10
CA CYS A 57 -12.21 2.32 -7.12
C CYS A 57 -12.73 0.89 -6.91
N VAL A 58 -13.57 0.41 -7.81
CA VAL A 58 -14.22 -0.91 -7.68
C VAL A 58 -13.65 -1.96 -8.63
N ALA A 59 -13.00 -1.54 -9.74
CA ALA A 59 -12.42 -2.45 -10.73
C ALA A 59 -11.36 -1.74 -11.58
N ASP A 60 -10.66 -2.50 -12.42
CA ASP A 60 -9.76 -2.05 -13.48
C ASP A 60 -8.66 -1.09 -13.00
N THR A 61 -8.27 -1.23 -11.72
CA THR A 61 -7.20 -0.42 -11.16
C THR A 61 -5.86 -0.82 -11.77
N ARG A 62 -5.15 0.17 -12.31
CA ARG A 62 -3.81 0.02 -12.85
C ARG A 62 -2.98 1.26 -12.64
N ALA A 63 -1.67 1.08 -12.58
CA ALA A 63 -0.68 2.15 -12.55
C ALA A 63 0.18 2.11 -13.81
N GLU A 64 0.50 3.27 -14.36
CA GLU A 64 1.48 3.44 -15.43
C GLU A 64 2.63 4.28 -14.91
N TYR A 65 3.84 3.76 -15.02
CA TYR A 65 5.06 4.42 -14.58
C TYR A 65 5.93 4.80 -15.77
N THR A 66 6.39 6.04 -15.82
CA THR A 66 7.29 6.54 -16.86
C THR A 66 8.46 7.28 -16.22
N LEU A 67 9.68 6.81 -16.48
CA LEU A 67 10.89 7.48 -16.02
C LEU A 67 11.09 8.78 -16.81
N GLN A 68 11.26 9.88 -16.07
CA GLN A 68 11.47 11.20 -16.65
C GLN A 68 12.97 11.52 -16.77
N PRO A 69 13.37 12.45 -17.65
CA PRO A 69 14.78 12.82 -17.83
C PRO A 69 15.48 13.34 -16.56
N ASP A 70 14.71 13.85 -15.60
CA ASP A 70 15.20 14.34 -14.31
C ASP A 70 15.33 13.23 -13.24
N GLY A 71 15.10 11.96 -13.62
CA GLY A 71 15.17 10.80 -12.74
C GLY A 71 13.92 10.56 -11.90
N ARG A 72 12.90 11.40 -12.00
CA ARG A 72 11.60 11.17 -11.37
C ARG A 72 10.78 10.15 -12.17
N VAL A 73 9.81 9.55 -11.50
CA VAL A 73 8.83 8.67 -12.12
C VAL A 73 7.51 9.39 -12.21
N GLN A 74 7.00 9.60 -13.43
CA GLN A 74 5.60 9.98 -13.59
C GLN A 74 4.73 8.76 -13.26
N VAL A 75 3.67 8.99 -12.49
CA VAL A 75 2.72 7.96 -12.06
C VAL A 75 1.34 8.36 -12.57
N ILE A 76 0.68 7.47 -13.30
CA ILE A 76 -0.71 7.63 -13.70
C ILE A 76 -1.48 6.43 -13.17
N ASN A 77 -2.30 6.66 -12.14
CA ASN A 77 -3.19 5.64 -11.62
C ASN A 77 -4.57 5.80 -12.25
N ARG A 78 -5.14 4.69 -12.72
CA ARG A 78 -6.51 4.64 -13.26
C ARG A 78 -7.31 3.58 -12.54
N CYS A 79 -8.59 3.83 -12.35
CA CYS A 79 -9.53 2.83 -11.84
C CYS A 79 -10.95 3.11 -12.33
N ARG A 80 -11.76 2.06 -12.41
CA ARG A 80 -13.20 2.17 -12.64
C ARG A 80 -13.90 2.46 -11.32
N GLN A 81 -14.73 3.48 -11.29
CA GLN A 81 -15.58 3.81 -10.14
C GLN A 81 -16.90 3.02 -10.19
N ASP A 82 -17.63 3.04 -9.09
CA ASP A 82 -18.98 2.47 -8.95
C ASP A 82 -20.00 3.09 -9.95
N SER A 83 -19.77 4.34 -10.38
CA SER A 83 -20.52 5.00 -11.46
C SER A 83 -20.27 4.40 -12.85
N GLY A 84 -19.28 3.50 -13.01
CA GLY A 84 -18.80 2.98 -14.30
C GLY A 84 -17.75 3.88 -14.98
N GLU A 85 -17.51 5.08 -14.49
CA GLU A 85 -16.54 6.02 -15.04
C GLU A 85 -15.09 5.63 -14.68
N MET A 86 -14.16 5.88 -15.61
CA MET A 86 -12.74 5.76 -15.35
C MET A 86 -12.22 7.03 -14.69
N LYS A 87 -11.65 6.88 -13.49
CA LYS A 87 -10.95 7.96 -12.80
C LYS A 87 -9.45 7.85 -13.04
N GLU A 88 -8.81 9.01 -13.21
CA GLU A 88 -7.36 9.13 -13.32
C GLU A 88 -6.81 9.99 -12.20
N ALA A 89 -5.62 9.61 -11.68
CA ALA A 89 -4.84 10.41 -10.75
C ALA A 89 -3.39 10.48 -11.24
N LEU A 90 -2.91 11.71 -11.45
CA LEU A 90 -1.54 11.98 -11.85
C LEU A 90 -0.67 12.22 -10.62
N GLY A 91 0.42 11.48 -10.52
CA GLY A 91 1.39 11.57 -9.43
C GLY A 91 2.83 11.65 -9.91
N SER A 92 3.72 11.77 -8.96
CA SER A 92 5.16 11.75 -9.18
C SER A 92 5.83 10.90 -8.11
N GLY A 93 6.76 10.03 -8.52
CA GLY A 93 7.60 9.22 -7.65
C GLY A 93 9.06 9.64 -7.70
N ARG A 94 9.81 9.30 -6.66
CA ARG A 94 11.27 9.44 -6.61
C ARG A 94 11.87 8.29 -5.81
N GLN A 95 13.05 7.82 -6.22
CA GLN A 95 13.83 6.88 -5.41
C GLN A 95 14.47 7.61 -4.23
N ILE A 96 14.54 6.95 -3.08
CA ILE A 96 15.16 7.48 -1.86
C ILE A 96 16.51 6.78 -1.66
N GLY A 97 17.57 7.56 -1.54
CA GLY A 97 18.93 7.06 -1.40
C GLY A 97 19.67 7.02 -2.74
N ASN A 98 19.97 5.82 -3.25
CA ASN A 98 20.71 5.64 -4.49
C ASN A 98 19.81 5.14 -5.65
N ALA A 99 20.35 5.10 -6.86
CA ALA A 99 19.63 4.72 -8.08
C ALA A 99 19.19 3.24 -8.13
N ALA A 100 19.68 2.39 -7.23
CA ALA A 100 19.25 1.00 -7.11
C ALA A 100 18.26 0.80 -5.94
N SER A 101 17.87 1.87 -5.25
CA SER A 101 16.97 1.78 -4.09
C SER A 101 15.61 1.25 -4.48
N SER A 102 15.12 0.28 -3.72
CA SER A 102 13.76 -0.24 -3.79
C SER A 102 12.76 0.52 -2.90
N LYS A 103 13.24 1.56 -2.24
CA LYS A 103 12.43 2.50 -1.47
C LYS A 103 12.19 3.74 -2.30
N LEU A 104 10.95 4.01 -2.59
CA LEU A 104 10.50 5.20 -3.30
C LEU A 104 9.54 5.97 -2.40
N GLU A 105 9.30 7.21 -2.77
CA GLU A 105 8.20 8.02 -2.28
C GLU A 105 7.34 8.46 -3.44
N VAL A 106 6.03 8.54 -3.22
CA VAL A 106 5.06 8.98 -4.23
C VAL A 106 4.18 10.08 -3.68
N ARG A 107 3.75 11.00 -4.54
CA ARG A 107 2.78 12.06 -4.22
C ARG A 107 1.77 12.23 -5.35
N PHE A 108 0.56 12.64 -5.00
CA PHE A 108 -0.53 12.93 -5.93
C PHE A 108 -1.06 14.36 -5.78
N VAL A 109 -0.27 15.24 -5.21
CA VAL A 109 -0.57 16.68 -5.09
C VAL A 109 0.25 17.50 -6.09
N PRO A 110 -0.14 18.73 -6.41
CA PRO A 110 0.59 19.60 -7.32
C PRO A 110 2.06 19.78 -6.96
N ALA A 111 2.91 20.04 -7.97
CA ALA A 111 4.37 20.11 -7.81
C ALA A 111 4.82 21.19 -6.82
N TRP A 112 4.09 22.29 -6.71
CA TRP A 112 4.40 23.39 -5.78
C TRP A 112 4.27 23.02 -4.31
N LEU A 113 3.59 21.90 -3.98
CA LEU A 113 3.53 21.34 -2.62
C LEU A 113 4.64 20.30 -2.34
N ALA A 114 5.49 19.98 -3.32
CA ALA A 114 6.47 18.91 -3.19
C ALA A 114 7.54 19.14 -2.11
N PHE A 115 7.70 20.36 -1.61
CA PHE A 115 8.60 20.71 -0.52
C PHE A 115 8.07 20.27 0.87
N LEU A 116 6.78 19.94 0.98
CA LEU A 116 6.19 19.47 2.23
C LEU A 116 6.41 17.96 2.38
N PRO A 117 7.13 17.49 3.41
CA PRO A 117 7.33 16.04 3.62
C PRO A 117 6.02 15.24 3.75
N ALA A 118 5.02 15.84 4.38
CA ALA A 118 3.72 15.19 4.63
C ALA A 118 2.91 14.84 3.38
N VAL A 119 3.28 15.32 2.19
CA VAL A 119 2.60 15.00 0.93
C VAL A 119 3.21 13.81 0.21
N TRP A 120 4.34 13.31 0.69
CA TRP A 120 5.02 12.14 0.16
C TRP A 120 4.63 10.91 0.96
N GLY A 121 4.19 9.88 0.28
CA GLY A 121 3.89 8.56 0.86
C GLY A 121 4.98 7.57 0.51
N ASP A 122 5.38 6.76 1.48
CA ASP A 122 6.30 5.66 1.27
C ASP A 122 5.74 4.65 0.25
N TYR A 123 6.60 4.21 -0.66
CA TYR A 123 6.32 3.20 -1.66
C TYR A 123 7.53 2.27 -1.72
N TRP A 124 7.50 1.20 -0.92
CA TRP A 124 8.59 0.24 -0.83
C TRP A 124 8.25 -1.01 -1.63
N VAL A 125 9.12 -1.36 -2.57
CA VAL A 125 9.04 -2.65 -3.25
C VAL A 125 9.57 -3.71 -2.28
N ILE A 126 8.68 -4.55 -1.76
CA ILE A 126 8.99 -5.52 -0.70
C ILE A 126 9.15 -6.95 -1.21
N ASP A 127 8.62 -7.24 -2.38
CA ASP A 127 8.79 -8.49 -3.10
C ASP A 127 8.67 -8.21 -4.60
N LEU A 128 9.50 -8.83 -5.42
CA LEU A 128 9.46 -8.73 -6.87
C LEU A 128 10.00 -10.03 -7.46
N ASP A 129 9.24 -10.66 -8.34
CA ASP A 129 9.71 -11.86 -9.02
C ASP A 129 10.88 -11.56 -9.99
N PRO A 130 11.78 -12.52 -10.25
CA PRO A 130 12.96 -12.30 -11.10
C PRO A 130 12.62 -11.86 -12.53
N ALA A 131 11.45 -12.25 -13.06
CA ALA A 131 10.98 -11.87 -14.37
C ALA A 131 10.35 -10.46 -14.40
N CYS A 132 10.18 -9.79 -13.23
CA CYS A 132 9.53 -8.49 -13.08
C CYS A 132 8.08 -8.50 -13.59
N GLN A 133 7.33 -9.55 -13.25
CA GLN A 133 5.93 -9.75 -13.66
C GLN A 133 4.94 -9.60 -12.52
N LEU A 134 5.37 -9.88 -11.28
CA LEU A 134 4.54 -9.85 -10.08
C LEU A 134 5.30 -9.14 -8.96
N VAL A 135 4.66 -8.19 -8.28
CA VAL A 135 5.29 -7.34 -7.26
C VAL A 135 4.36 -7.15 -6.07
N ALA A 136 4.94 -7.06 -4.89
CA ALA A 136 4.26 -6.54 -3.71
C ALA A 136 4.90 -5.23 -3.28
N VAL A 137 4.05 -4.26 -2.97
CA VAL A 137 4.42 -2.91 -2.54
C VAL A 137 3.74 -2.61 -1.22
N SER A 138 4.48 -2.00 -0.30
CA SER A 138 3.96 -1.60 1.00
C SER A 138 4.70 -0.36 1.52
N GLU A 139 4.48 -0.04 2.78
CA GLU A 139 5.17 0.98 3.55
C GLU A 139 5.60 0.41 4.92
N PRO A 140 6.48 1.08 5.68
CA PRO A 140 7.08 0.55 6.90
C PRO A 140 6.12 -0.02 7.94
N LYS A 141 4.92 0.55 8.06
CA LYS A 141 3.92 0.16 9.07
C LYS A 141 3.02 -1.00 8.65
N ARG A 142 3.10 -1.47 7.38
CA ARG A 142 2.21 -2.49 6.79
C ARG A 142 0.72 -2.13 6.86
N GLU A 143 0.40 -0.84 6.92
CA GLU A 143 -0.99 -0.37 6.88
C GLU A 143 -1.59 -0.55 5.49
N TYR A 144 -0.74 -0.41 4.46
CA TYR A 144 -1.08 -0.59 3.04
C TYR A 144 -0.29 -1.74 2.43
N LEU A 145 -0.92 -2.43 1.50
CA LEU A 145 -0.33 -3.47 0.68
C LEU A 145 -0.99 -3.44 -0.69
N TRP A 146 -0.19 -3.49 -1.74
CA TRP A 146 -0.64 -3.69 -3.11
C TRP A 146 0.10 -4.87 -3.72
N ILE A 147 -0.64 -5.75 -4.39
CA ILE A 147 -0.10 -6.81 -5.25
C ILE A 147 -0.41 -6.39 -6.68
N LEU A 148 0.64 -6.15 -7.45
CA LEU A 148 0.53 -5.69 -8.82
C LEU A 148 1.16 -6.71 -9.77
N SER A 149 0.60 -6.79 -11.00
CA SER A 149 1.08 -7.70 -12.04
C SER A 149 1.17 -6.99 -13.39
N ARG A 150 2.06 -7.47 -14.25
CA ARG A 150 2.13 -7.04 -15.66
C ARG A 150 0.94 -7.51 -16.49
N SER A 151 0.19 -8.48 -16.01
CA SER A 151 -1.01 -9.01 -16.66
C SER A 151 -2.22 -8.87 -15.72
N ALA A 152 -3.39 -8.60 -16.29
CA ALA A 152 -4.67 -8.60 -15.57
C ALA A 152 -4.99 -9.97 -14.94
N LYS A 153 -4.42 -11.05 -15.50
CA LYS A 153 -4.54 -12.42 -14.98
C LYS A 153 -3.18 -12.89 -14.48
N VAL A 154 -3.13 -13.37 -13.25
CA VAL A 154 -1.91 -13.87 -12.60
C VAL A 154 -1.95 -15.38 -12.53
N ASP A 155 -0.81 -16.02 -12.73
CA ASP A 155 -0.65 -17.44 -12.47
C ASP A 155 -0.95 -17.74 -10.99
N PRO A 156 -1.89 -18.66 -10.71
CA PRO A 156 -2.30 -18.93 -9.33
C PRO A 156 -1.14 -19.40 -8.44
N ALA A 157 -0.23 -20.22 -8.96
CA ALA A 157 0.89 -20.75 -8.17
C ALA A 157 1.88 -19.64 -7.81
N ALA A 158 2.16 -18.70 -8.74
CA ALA A 158 3.00 -17.55 -8.48
C ALA A 158 2.35 -16.61 -7.43
N TYR A 159 1.04 -16.41 -7.52
CA TYR A 159 0.28 -15.61 -6.57
C TYR A 159 0.31 -16.23 -5.16
N ASP A 160 0.02 -17.53 -5.03
CA ASP A 160 0.02 -18.24 -3.75
C ASP A 160 1.43 -18.25 -3.11
N ALA A 161 2.47 -18.42 -3.91
CA ALA A 161 3.85 -18.34 -3.44
C ALA A 161 4.20 -16.93 -2.92
N LEU A 162 3.71 -15.87 -3.58
CA LEU A 162 3.85 -14.50 -3.08
C LEU A 162 3.10 -14.32 -1.76
N LEU A 163 1.86 -14.79 -1.65
CA LEU A 163 1.08 -14.71 -0.40
C LEU A 163 1.80 -15.39 0.77
N ALA A 164 2.39 -16.57 0.55
CA ALA A 164 3.17 -17.27 1.58
C ALA A 164 4.35 -16.42 2.08
N ARG A 165 5.08 -15.75 1.17
CA ARG A 165 6.18 -14.85 1.55
C ARG A 165 5.69 -13.62 2.31
N LEU A 166 4.56 -13.01 1.90
CA LEU A 166 3.95 -11.87 2.59
C LEU A 166 3.48 -12.26 3.99
N SER A 167 2.87 -13.44 4.15
CA SER A 167 2.52 -13.97 5.47
C SER A 167 3.74 -14.09 6.39
N SER A 168 4.86 -14.62 5.87
CA SER A 168 6.11 -14.72 6.63
C SER A 168 6.72 -13.36 7.00
N GLN A 169 6.40 -12.31 6.25
CA GLN A 169 6.78 -10.92 6.54
C GLN A 169 5.81 -10.23 7.52
N GLY A 170 4.80 -10.93 8.04
CA GLY A 170 3.88 -10.43 9.06
C GLY A 170 2.68 -9.65 8.51
N PHE A 171 2.31 -9.83 7.24
CA PHE A 171 1.08 -9.26 6.69
C PHE A 171 -0.15 -10.09 7.08
N ASP A 172 -1.20 -9.41 7.55
CA ASP A 172 -2.51 -10.01 7.80
C ASP A 172 -3.28 -10.16 6.47
N LEU A 173 -3.11 -11.30 5.82
CA LEU A 173 -3.72 -11.56 4.51
C LEU A 173 -5.25 -11.65 4.53
N GLN A 174 -5.91 -11.73 5.71
CA GLN A 174 -7.36 -11.65 5.82
C GLN A 174 -7.90 -10.28 5.43
N ARG A 175 -7.06 -9.24 5.46
CA ARG A 175 -7.38 -7.89 5.02
C ARG A 175 -7.30 -7.69 3.51
N LEU A 176 -6.79 -8.69 2.78
CA LEU A 176 -6.51 -8.56 1.36
C LEU A 176 -7.80 -8.65 0.54
N GLU A 177 -8.09 -7.61 -0.21
CA GLU A 177 -9.22 -7.53 -1.15
C GLU A 177 -8.71 -7.71 -2.58
N LYS A 178 -9.34 -8.60 -3.36
CA LYS A 178 -9.05 -8.73 -4.78
C LYS A 178 -9.63 -7.56 -5.56
N THR A 179 -8.88 -7.05 -6.52
CA THR A 179 -9.34 -6.03 -7.46
C THR A 179 -9.79 -6.71 -8.77
N PRO A 180 -11.08 -6.66 -9.11
CA PRO A 180 -11.56 -7.18 -10.39
C PRO A 180 -10.89 -6.46 -11.56
N GLN A 181 -10.40 -7.22 -12.54
CA GLN A 181 -9.95 -6.71 -13.83
C GLN A 181 -10.94 -7.21 -14.89
N GLN A 182 -11.60 -6.27 -15.54
CA GLN A 182 -12.52 -6.55 -16.65
C GLN A 182 -11.67 -6.58 -17.92
N ASP A 183 -11.82 -7.62 -18.73
CA ASP A 183 -11.10 -7.81 -19.99
C ASP A 183 -11.48 -6.74 -21.04
#